data_409937f504bca93dea86564545eb25d7
#
_entry.id   409937f504bca93dea86564545eb25d7
#
_cell.length_a   1.000
_cell.length_b   1.000
_cell.length_c   1.000
_cell.angle_alpha   90.00
_cell.angle_beta   90.00
_cell.angle_gamma   90.00
#
_symmetry.space_group_name_H-M   'P 1'
#
loop_
_entity.id
_entity.type
_entity.pdbx_description
1 polymer ?
#
loop_
_entity_poly.entity_id
_entity_poly.type
_entity_poly.pdbx_seq_one_letter_code
_entity_poly.pdbx_strand_id
1 'polypeptide(L)'
;AGVAIMLERRRPAERQDAGWLRRQHDKLTAGLALMAADLTDRTWCHGNGFTLADIAVGCTLGWLDLRLPWLDWRQYPALTGHYERLMTRPSFADTCPPAA
;
A
#
# COMPACT_ATOMS: atom_id res chain seq x y z
N ALA A 1 -8.05 7.00 1.26
CA ALA A 1 -7.81 6.91 2.72
C ALA A 1 -6.37 7.28 3.07
N GLY A 2 -5.37 6.75 2.37
CA GLY A 2 -3.97 7.02 2.68
C GLY A 2 -3.56 8.47 2.52
N VAL A 3 -3.93 9.10 1.40
CA VAL A 3 -3.64 10.51 1.15
C VAL A 3 -4.33 11.39 2.20
N ALA A 4 -5.57 11.06 2.53
CA ALA A 4 -6.33 11.79 3.53
C ALA A 4 -5.64 11.75 4.90
N ILE A 5 -5.13 10.59 5.31
CA ILE A 5 -4.38 10.44 6.56
C ILE A 5 -3.10 11.28 6.51
N MET A 6 -2.36 11.22 5.43
CA MET A 6 -1.12 11.97 5.27
C MET A 6 -1.34 13.46 5.42
N LEU A 7 -2.37 13.99 4.76
CA LEU A 7 -2.68 15.42 4.80
C LEU A 7 -3.15 15.85 6.19
N GLU A 8 -4.01 15.05 6.85
CA GLU A 8 -4.49 15.37 8.18
C GLU A 8 -3.35 15.39 9.20
N ARG A 9 -2.40 14.46 9.10
CA ARG A 9 -1.27 14.41 10.02
C ARG A 9 -0.26 15.54 9.84
N ARG A 10 -0.33 16.27 8.73
CA ARG A 10 0.47 17.48 8.51
C ARG A 10 -0.10 18.71 9.19
N ARG A 11 -1.36 18.66 9.64
CA ARG A 11 -1.99 19.74 10.37
C ARG A 11 -1.44 19.79 11.79
N PRO A 12 -1.47 20.96 12.46
CA PRO A 12 -1.10 21.04 13.88
C PRO A 12 -1.88 20.02 14.71
N ALA A 13 -1.24 19.44 15.71
CA ALA A 13 -1.84 18.36 16.51
C ALA A 13 -3.21 18.73 17.09
N GLU A 14 -3.36 19.97 17.54
CA GLU A 14 -4.61 20.46 18.13
C GLU A 14 -5.73 20.63 17.10
N ARG A 15 -5.41 20.57 15.80
CA ARG A 15 -6.39 20.67 14.72
C ARG A 15 -6.67 19.33 14.03
N GLN A 16 -5.99 18.27 14.46
CA GLN A 16 -6.23 16.94 13.91
C GLN A 16 -7.46 16.32 14.56
N ASP A 17 -8.29 15.67 13.74
CA ASP A 17 -9.45 14.93 14.23
C ASP A 17 -9.10 13.46 14.38
N ALA A 18 -8.92 13.00 15.62
CA ALA A 18 -8.55 11.63 15.92
C ALA A 18 -9.61 10.61 15.47
N GLY A 19 -10.90 10.94 15.60
CA GLY A 19 -11.97 10.05 15.17
C GLY A 19 -11.99 9.88 13.65
N TRP A 20 -11.78 10.97 12.93
CA TRP A 20 -11.69 10.93 11.47
C TRP A 20 -10.48 10.14 11.00
N LEU A 21 -9.31 10.34 11.63
CA LEU A 21 -8.10 9.59 11.33
C LEU A 21 -8.31 8.10 11.56
N ARG A 22 -8.99 7.73 12.64
CA ARG A 22 -9.30 6.31 12.92
C ARG A 22 -10.17 5.71 11.83
N ARG A 23 -11.20 6.43 11.38
CA ARG A 23 -12.07 5.95 10.29
C ARG A 23 -11.30 5.76 9.00
N GLN A 24 -10.41 6.68 8.66
CA GLN A 24 -9.58 6.55 7.46
C GLN A 24 -8.58 5.40 7.58
N HIS A 25 -8.00 5.22 8.75
CA HIS A 25 -7.10 4.10 9.03
C HIS A 25 -7.83 2.76 8.91
N ASP A 26 -9.05 2.67 9.43
CA ASP A 26 -9.86 1.46 9.35
C ASP A 26 -10.21 1.12 7.90
N LYS A 27 -10.53 2.13 7.07
CA LYS A 27 -10.77 1.94 5.64
C LYS A 27 -9.53 1.42 4.92
N LEU A 28 -8.38 1.99 5.23
CA LEU A 28 -7.11 1.60 4.63
C LEU A 28 -6.76 0.17 5.01
N THR A 29 -6.89 -0.18 6.28
CA THR A 29 -6.63 -1.53 6.79
C THR A 29 -7.58 -2.55 6.16
N ALA A 30 -8.87 -2.23 6.06
CA ALA A 30 -9.86 -3.10 5.44
C ALA A 30 -9.53 -3.32 3.95
N GLY A 31 -9.12 -2.27 3.25
CA GLY A 31 -8.71 -2.35 1.85
C GLY A 31 -7.49 -3.24 1.65
N LEU A 32 -6.49 -3.11 2.51
CA LEU A 32 -5.30 -3.96 2.47
C LEU A 32 -5.63 -5.42 2.75
N ALA A 33 -6.50 -5.69 3.72
CA ALA A 33 -6.94 -7.04 4.02
C ALA A 33 -7.67 -7.68 2.84
N LEU A 34 -8.52 -6.90 2.16
CA LEU A 34 -9.24 -7.38 0.98
C LEU A 34 -8.28 -7.66 -0.17
N MET A 35 -7.32 -6.79 -0.41
CA MET A 35 -6.29 -7.02 -1.42
C MET A 35 -5.49 -8.28 -1.12
N ALA A 36 -5.11 -8.48 0.14
CA ALA A 36 -4.38 -9.66 0.56
C ALA A 36 -5.20 -10.94 0.33
N ALA A 37 -6.49 -10.90 0.65
CA ALA A 37 -7.39 -12.04 0.44
C ALA A 37 -7.51 -12.38 -1.05
N ASP A 38 -7.63 -11.37 -1.91
CA ASP A 38 -7.74 -11.56 -3.35
C ASP A 38 -6.45 -12.09 -3.97
N LEU A 39 -5.30 -11.78 -3.39
CA LEU A 39 -3.99 -12.21 -3.90
C LEU A 39 -3.53 -13.54 -3.30
N THR A 40 -4.20 -14.04 -2.26
CA THR A 40 -3.87 -15.32 -1.67
C THR A 40 -3.99 -16.41 -2.73
N ASP A 41 -2.96 -17.23 -2.87
CA ASP A 41 -2.86 -18.30 -3.86
C ASP A 41 -2.82 -17.81 -5.33
N ARG A 42 -2.56 -16.51 -5.54
CA ARG A 42 -2.40 -15.94 -6.89
C ARG A 42 -1.01 -15.33 -7.04
N THR A 43 -0.40 -15.55 -8.20
CA THR A 43 0.85 -14.89 -8.55
C THR A 43 0.59 -13.47 -9.03
N TRP A 44 -0.48 -13.28 -9.80
CA TRP A 44 -0.87 -11.99 -10.39
C TRP A 44 -2.33 -11.70 -10.09
N CYS A 45 -2.71 -10.42 -10.13
CA CYS A 45 -4.07 -9.99 -9.84
C CYS A 45 -5.09 -10.59 -10.79
N HIS A 46 -4.71 -10.74 -12.05
CA HIS A 46 -5.59 -11.23 -13.11
C HIS A 46 -4.91 -12.35 -13.90
N GLY A 47 -5.54 -13.53 -13.93
CA GLY A 47 -5.06 -14.64 -14.74
C GLY A 47 -3.63 -15.03 -14.40
N ASN A 48 -2.88 -15.45 -15.42
CA ASN A 48 -1.53 -15.97 -15.25
C ASN A 48 -0.44 -15.00 -15.67
N GLY A 49 -0.79 -13.73 -15.94
CA GLY A 49 0.15 -12.75 -16.47
C GLY A 49 0.14 -11.45 -15.72
N PHE A 50 1.23 -10.72 -15.85
CA PHE A 50 1.39 -9.38 -15.31
C PHE A 50 0.45 -8.41 -16.03
N THR A 51 -0.31 -7.63 -15.26
CA THR A 51 -1.30 -6.70 -15.81
C THR A 51 -1.17 -5.32 -15.15
N LEU A 52 -1.95 -4.35 -15.67
CA LEU A 52 -2.02 -3.02 -15.09
C LEU A 52 -2.50 -3.05 -13.62
N ALA A 53 -3.33 -4.04 -13.25
CA ALA A 53 -3.77 -4.20 -11.87
C ALA A 53 -2.58 -4.48 -10.94
N ASP A 54 -1.61 -5.26 -11.38
CA ASP A 54 -0.40 -5.54 -10.60
C ASP A 54 0.45 -4.29 -10.43
N ILE A 55 0.55 -3.46 -11.47
CA ILE A 55 1.25 -2.18 -11.38
C ILE A 55 0.57 -1.28 -10.36
N ALA A 56 -0.75 -1.19 -10.38
CA ALA A 56 -1.52 -0.37 -9.45
C ALA A 56 -1.31 -0.81 -8.00
N VAL A 57 -1.35 -2.11 -7.73
CA VAL A 57 -1.10 -2.64 -6.39
C VAL A 57 0.33 -2.31 -5.94
N GLY A 58 1.32 -2.54 -6.80
CA GLY A 58 2.72 -2.27 -6.49
C GLY A 58 2.98 -0.80 -6.20
N CYS A 59 2.42 0.09 -7.01
CA CYS A 59 2.55 1.53 -6.79
C CYS A 59 1.90 1.96 -5.48
N THR A 60 0.74 1.39 -5.14
CA THR A 60 0.06 1.67 -3.88
C THR A 60 0.93 1.26 -2.68
N LEU A 61 1.47 0.04 -2.70
CA LEU A 61 2.30 -0.45 -1.61
C LEU A 61 3.60 0.36 -1.48
N GLY A 62 4.23 0.71 -2.59
CA GLY A 62 5.42 1.56 -2.59
C GLY A 62 5.13 2.96 -2.06
N TRP A 63 3.98 3.53 -2.40
CA TRP A 63 3.56 4.83 -1.89
C TRP A 63 3.35 4.77 -0.37
N LEU A 64 2.76 3.68 0.14
CA LEU A 64 2.57 3.50 1.57
C LEU A 64 3.91 3.45 2.31
N ASP A 65 4.90 2.75 1.77
CA ASP A 65 6.25 2.73 2.35
C ASP A 65 6.87 4.12 2.42
N LEU A 66 6.66 4.92 1.39
CA LEU A 66 7.26 6.25 1.29
C LEU A 66 6.57 7.26 2.23
N ARG A 67 5.24 7.27 2.26
CA ARG A 67 4.46 8.31 2.91
C ARG A 67 3.86 7.91 4.26
N LEU A 68 3.60 6.62 4.46
CA LEU A 68 3.06 6.09 5.70
C LEU A 68 3.94 4.93 6.19
N PRO A 69 5.23 5.19 6.50
CA PRO A 69 6.17 4.11 6.84
C PRO A 69 5.81 3.38 8.13
N TRP A 70 4.98 3.98 9.00
CA TRP A 70 4.50 3.37 10.23
C TRP A 70 3.41 2.32 9.99
N LEU A 71 2.80 2.29 8.79
CA LEU A 71 1.77 1.32 8.46
C LEU A 71 2.40 0.00 8.07
N ASP A 72 2.10 -1.05 8.83
CA ASP A 72 2.66 -2.37 8.59
C ASP A 72 1.77 -3.20 7.65
N TRP A 73 1.83 -2.89 6.34
CA TRP A 73 1.14 -3.71 5.34
C TRP A 73 1.87 -5.03 5.09
N ARG A 74 3.13 -5.14 5.51
CA ARG A 74 3.93 -6.35 5.34
C ARG A 74 3.48 -7.50 6.25
N GLN A 75 2.61 -7.23 7.20
CA GLN A 75 1.98 -8.27 8.00
C GLN A 75 1.13 -9.22 7.14
N TYR A 76 0.76 -8.81 5.93
CA TYR A 76 0.01 -9.64 4.99
C TYR A 76 0.99 -10.35 4.05
N PRO A 77 1.24 -11.67 4.20
CA PRO A 77 2.22 -12.38 3.35
C PRO A 77 1.91 -12.30 1.86
N ALA A 78 0.62 -12.31 1.48
CA ALA A 78 0.23 -12.21 0.08
C ALA A 78 0.67 -10.89 -0.55
N LEU A 79 0.57 -9.78 0.17
CA LEU A 79 1.01 -8.47 -0.30
C LEU A 79 2.53 -8.38 -0.36
N THR A 80 3.20 -8.89 0.67
CA THR A 80 4.66 -8.90 0.71
C THR A 80 5.24 -9.69 -0.45
N GLY A 81 4.74 -10.88 -0.70
CA GLY A 81 5.20 -11.72 -1.80
C GLY A 81 4.93 -11.10 -3.16
N HIS A 82 3.76 -10.46 -3.33
CA HIS A 82 3.42 -9.78 -4.57
C HIS A 82 4.37 -8.61 -4.84
N TYR A 83 4.63 -7.79 -3.82
CA TYR A 83 5.54 -6.64 -3.93
C TYR A 83 6.96 -7.09 -4.26
N GLU A 84 7.45 -8.16 -3.62
CA GLU A 84 8.76 -8.72 -3.91
C GLU A 84 8.87 -9.20 -5.35
N ARG A 85 7.83 -9.85 -5.88
CA ARG A 85 7.80 -10.26 -7.28
C ARG A 85 7.89 -9.06 -8.22
N LEU A 86 7.18 -7.98 -7.91
CA LEU A 86 7.23 -6.76 -8.71
C LEU A 86 8.61 -6.11 -8.67
N MET A 87 9.26 -6.11 -7.53
CA MET A 87 10.59 -5.50 -7.37
C MET A 87 11.69 -6.24 -8.11
N THR A 88 11.44 -7.46 -8.60
CA THR A 88 12.36 -8.13 -9.51
C THR A 88 12.35 -7.53 -10.92
N ARG A 89 11.36 -6.70 -11.24
CA ARG A 89 11.29 -6.02 -12.53
C ARG A 89 12.08 -4.72 -12.49
N PRO A 90 12.99 -4.48 -13.46
CA PRO A 90 13.77 -3.23 -13.47
C PRO A 90 12.93 -1.98 -13.47
N SER A 91 11.76 -2.01 -14.13
CA SER A 91 10.85 -0.85 -14.17
C SER A 91 10.35 -0.43 -12.79
N PHE A 92 10.26 -1.35 -11.83
CA PHE A 92 9.90 -1.05 -10.45
C PHE A 92 11.12 -0.69 -9.61
N ALA A 93 12.16 -1.53 -9.67
CA ALA A 93 13.35 -1.34 -8.85
C ALA A 93 14.07 -0.03 -9.19
N ASP A 94 14.22 0.28 -10.48
CA ASP A 94 14.98 1.44 -10.95
C ASP A 94 14.23 2.75 -10.77
N THR A 95 12.91 2.71 -10.63
CA THR A 95 12.07 3.90 -10.45
C THR A 95 11.59 4.07 -9.01
N CYS A 96 12.05 3.24 -8.10
CA CYS A 96 11.70 3.34 -6.69
C CYS A 96 12.23 4.64 -6.11
N PRO A 97 11.39 5.49 -5.47
CA PRO A 97 11.86 6.72 -4.87
C PRO A 97 12.86 6.43 -3.74
N PRO A 98 13.83 7.32 -3.51
CA PRO A 98 14.73 7.16 -2.36
C PRO A 98 13.93 7.24 -1.06
N ALA A 99 14.44 6.60 -0.02
CA ALA A 99 13.81 6.66 1.30
C ALA A 99 13.75 8.12 1.77
N ALA A 100 12.59 8.52 2.29
CA ALA A 100 12.37 9.89 2.76
C ALA A 100 13.12 10.18 4.05
#